data_6280422e38939b5f773b996cc254bc14
#
_entry.id   6280422e38939b5f773b996cc254bc14
#
_cell.length_a   1.000
_cell.length_b   1.000
_cell.length_c   1.000
_cell.angle_alpha   90.00
_cell.angle_beta   90.00
_cell.angle_gamma   90.00
#
_symmetry.space_group_name_H-M   'P 1'
#
loop_
_entity.id
_entity.type
_entity.pdbx_description
1 polymer ?
#
loop_
_entity_poly.entity_id
_entity_poly.type
_entity_poly.pdbx_seq_one_letter_code
_entity_poly.pdbx_strand_id
1 'polypeptide(L)'
;MKAKGLVLLLVFIALLSAKAIGSAKLHKSFAGLTYSTVSMRSSQKITILDGIYKRYSNSEKVVGHRLAKSELSMLSQLVGRIDLSKINDLEVPSKRYRFDGAMLAVIEVQIGQKVYVSVPFDHDNPPSQLKPLADHLSSMHL
;
A
#
# COMPACT_ATOMS: atom_id res chain seq x y z
N MET A 1 -47.36 18.15 -18.74
CA MET A 1 -46.80 17.97 -17.37
C MET A 1 -46.01 16.67 -17.16
N LYS A 2 -45.93 15.77 -18.12
CA LYS A 2 -45.22 14.47 -17.95
C LYS A 2 -43.71 14.47 -18.31
N ALA A 3 -43.17 15.52 -18.93
CA ALA A 3 -41.77 15.58 -19.35
C ALA A 3 -40.78 16.05 -18.25
N LYS A 4 -41.24 16.81 -17.25
CA LYS A 4 -40.35 17.34 -16.19
C LYS A 4 -39.90 16.29 -15.19
N GLY A 5 -40.69 15.25 -14.94
CA GLY A 5 -40.36 14.16 -14.02
C GLY A 5 -39.31 13.18 -14.57
N LEU A 6 -39.34 12.95 -15.89
CA LEU A 6 -38.41 12.05 -16.55
C LEU A 6 -36.97 12.61 -16.61
N VAL A 7 -36.85 13.92 -16.81
CA VAL A 7 -35.53 14.60 -16.84
C VAL A 7 -34.88 14.60 -15.44
N LEU A 8 -35.68 14.79 -14.39
CA LEU A 8 -35.18 14.75 -13.01
C LEU A 8 -34.69 13.35 -12.59
N LEU A 9 -35.36 12.30 -13.06
CA LEU A 9 -34.97 10.91 -12.80
C LEU A 9 -33.65 10.54 -13.50
N LEU A 10 -33.45 11.00 -14.74
CA LEU A 10 -32.22 10.76 -15.50
C LEU A 10 -31.00 11.48 -14.88
N VAL A 11 -31.19 12.69 -14.36
CA VAL A 11 -30.11 13.42 -13.65
C VAL A 11 -29.74 12.74 -12.33
N PHE A 12 -30.71 12.15 -11.61
CA PHE A 12 -30.45 11.44 -10.35
C PHE A 12 -29.69 10.12 -10.58
N ILE A 13 -29.97 9.41 -11.68
CA ILE A 13 -29.25 8.19 -12.06
C ILE A 13 -27.80 8.51 -12.48
N ALA A 14 -27.58 9.64 -13.18
CA ALA A 14 -26.23 10.08 -13.56
C ALA A 14 -25.34 10.45 -12.35
N LEU A 15 -25.92 11.02 -11.30
CA LEU A 15 -25.20 11.38 -10.07
C LEU A 15 -24.80 10.17 -9.21
N LEU A 16 -25.55 9.06 -9.26
CA LEU A 16 -25.16 7.82 -8.57
C LEU A 16 -24.00 7.07 -9.25
N SER A 17 -23.83 7.25 -10.56
CA SER A 17 -22.78 6.57 -11.33
C SER A 17 -21.38 7.18 -11.13
N ALA A 18 -21.29 8.43 -10.69
CA ALA A 18 -20.01 9.14 -10.55
C ALA A 18 -19.16 8.67 -9.35
N LYS A 19 -19.77 8.08 -8.32
CA LYS A 19 -19.03 7.59 -7.13
C LYS A 19 -18.34 6.23 -7.33
N ALA A 20 -18.75 5.44 -8.30
CA ALA A 20 -18.18 4.11 -8.56
C ALA A 20 -16.88 4.15 -9.40
N ILE A 21 -16.65 5.23 -10.14
CA ILE A 21 -15.55 5.32 -11.11
C ILE A 21 -14.19 5.57 -10.41
N GLY A 22 -14.17 6.26 -9.28
CA GLY A 22 -12.94 6.56 -8.53
C GLY A 22 -12.29 5.32 -7.91
N SER A 23 -13.10 4.42 -7.38
CA SER A 23 -12.61 3.21 -6.68
C SER A 23 -12.09 2.14 -7.65
N ALA A 24 -12.74 1.98 -8.81
CA ALA A 24 -12.34 1.01 -9.83
C ALA A 24 -11.04 1.40 -10.55
N LYS A 25 -10.75 2.70 -10.65
CA LYS A 25 -9.54 3.20 -11.33
C LYS A 25 -8.29 3.02 -10.48
N LEU A 26 -8.39 3.16 -9.17
CA LEU A 26 -7.29 2.92 -8.23
C LEU A 26 -6.92 1.42 -8.17
N HIS A 27 -7.92 0.55 -8.22
CA HIS A 27 -7.73 -0.91 -8.18
C HIS A 27 -7.01 -1.45 -9.43
N LYS A 28 -7.20 -0.79 -10.57
CA LYS A 28 -6.60 -1.19 -11.86
C LYS A 28 -5.15 -0.72 -12.01
N SER A 29 -4.69 0.23 -11.22
CA SER A 29 -3.35 0.82 -11.30
C SER A 29 -2.36 0.27 -10.27
N PHE A 30 -2.83 -0.30 -9.14
CA PHE A 30 -1.97 -0.90 -8.13
C PHE A 30 -1.39 -2.22 -8.67
N ALA A 31 -0.09 -2.22 -8.98
CA ALA A 31 0.59 -3.35 -9.57
C ALA A 31 1.41 -4.15 -8.56
N GLY A 32 1.96 -3.50 -7.55
CA GLY A 32 2.76 -4.22 -6.57
C GLY A 32 3.22 -3.37 -5.38
N LEU A 33 3.78 -4.08 -4.40
CA LEU A 33 4.31 -3.51 -3.18
C LEU A 33 5.48 -4.35 -2.69
N THR A 34 6.52 -3.70 -2.20
CA THR A 34 7.62 -4.33 -1.49
C THR A 34 7.78 -3.67 -0.12
N TYR A 35 7.92 -4.46 0.91
CA TYR A 35 8.27 -4.02 2.26
C TYR A 35 9.54 -4.75 2.69
N SER A 36 10.60 -4.01 2.93
CA SER A 36 11.91 -4.56 3.31
C SER A 36 12.31 -4.05 4.69
N THR A 37 12.80 -4.95 5.53
CA THR A 37 13.41 -4.60 6.82
C THR A 37 14.79 -5.24 6.92
N VAL A 38 15.76 -4.47 7.41
CA VAL A 38 17.17 -4.89 7.47
C VAL A 38 17.78 -4.48 8.81
N SER A 39 18.55 -5.38 9.40
CA SER A 39 19.47 -5.13 10.51
C SER A 39 20.81 -5.76 10.21
N MET A 40 21.80 -5.62 11.09
CA MET A 40 23.12 -6.25 10.93
C MET A 40 23.05 -7.78 10.85
N ARG A 41 22.02 -8.41 11.43
CA ARG A 41 21.94 -9.88 11.59
C ARG A 41 20.80 -10.51 10.81
N SER A 42 19.87 -9.74 10.30
CA SER A 42 18.69 -10.27 9.63
C SER A 42 18.14 -9.31 8.59
N SER A 43 17.58 -9.89 7.55
CA SER A 43 16.78 -9.16 6.55
C SER A 43 15.46 -9.88 6.34
N GLN A 44 14.39 -9.13 6.21
CA GLN A 44 13.09 -9.64 5.81
C GLN A 44 12.56 -8.81 4.64
N LYS A 45 11.89 -9.48 3.73
CA LYS A 45 11.29 -8.84 2.57
C LYS A 45 9.94 -9.46 2.27
N ILE A 46 8.93 -8.64 2.17
CA ILE A 46 7.61 -9.01 1.66
C ILE A 46 7.48 -8.39 0.27
N THR A 47 7.06 -9.18 -0.71
CA THR A 47 6.69 -8.70 -2.04
C THR A 47 5.26 -9.11 -2.35
N ILE A 48 4.48 -8.19 -2.87
CA ILE A 48 3.16 -8.45 -3.42
C ILE A 48 3.18 -7.93 -4.85
N LEU A 49 3.09 -8.84 -5.81
CA LEU A 49 3.13 -8.53 -7.23
C LEU A 49 2.08 -9.38 -7.94
N ASP A 50 1.23 -8.76 -8.74
CA ASP A 50 0.14 -9.44 -9.47
C ASP A 50 -0.74 -10.31 -8.57
N GLY A 51 -0.97 -9.86 -7.33
CA GLY A 51 -1.75 -10.57 -6.33
C GLY A 51 -1.06 -11.77 -5.71
N ILE A 52 0.24 -11.95 -5.93
CA ILE A 52 1.04 -13.01 -5.31
C ILE A 52 1.87 -12.40 -4.18
N TYR A 53 1.59 -12.86 -2.96
CA TYR A 53 2.39 -12.59 -1.77
C TYR A 53 3.59 -13.53 -1.72
N LYS A 54 4.77 -12.99 -1.42
CA LYS A 54 5.97 -13.77 -1.11
C LYS A 54 6.70 -13.11 0.05
N ARG A 55 7.16 -13.92 0.99
CA ARG A 55 8.02 -13.49 2.09
C ARG A 55 9.38 -14.17 2.01
N TYR A 56 10.40 -13.38 2.26
CA TYR A 56 11.79 -13.80 2.28
C TYR A 56 12.38 -13.49 3.65
N SER A 57 13.24 -14.38 4.14
CA SER A 57 14.07 -14.18 5.32
C SER A 57 15.51 -14.48 4.94
N ASN A 58 16.43 -13.53 5.18
CA ASN A 58 17.82 -13.62 4.77
C ASN A 58 18.02 -14.06 3.30
N SER A 59 17.19 -13.48 2.42
CA SER A 59 17.12 -13.74 0.97
C SER A 59 16.53 -15.11 0.57
N GLU A 60 16.19 -15.98 1.50
CA GLU A 60 15.50 -17.23 1.21
C GLU A 60 13.98 -17.06 1.24
N LYS A 61 13.29 -17.64 0.24
CA LYS A 61 11.83 -17.64 0.20
C LYS A 61 11.27 -18.58 1.28
N VAL A 62 10.57 -18.00 2.25
CA VAL A 62 9.95 -18.78 3.35
C VAL A 62 8.53 -19.19 3.00
N VAL A 63 7.73 -18.27 2.44
CA VAL A 63 6.30 -18.46 2.17
C VAL A 63 5.92 -17.75 0.88
N GLY A 64 4.92 -18.27 0.19
CA GLY A 64 4.30 -17.59 -0.96
C GLY A 64 2.94 -18.19 -1.27
N HIS A 65 1.94 -17.31 -1.51
CA HIS A 65 0.58 -17.69 -1.88
C HIS A 65 -0.11 -16.56 -2.64
N ARG A 66 -1.26 -16.85 -3.23
CA ARG A 66 -2.10 -15.83 -3.86
C ARG A 66 -2.99 -15.18 -2.81
N LEU A 67 -3.02 -13.87 -2.80
CA LEU A 67 -3.90 -13.09 -1.94
C LEU A 67 -5.36 -13.17 -2.42
N ALA A 68 -6.28 -13.15 -1.48
CA ALA A 68 -7.70 -13.01 -1.76
C ALA A 68 -8.00 -11.60 -2.30
N LYS A 69 -9.13 -11.47 -3.03
CA LYS A 69 -9.56 -10.15 -3.55
C LYS A 69 -9.79 -9.11 -2.46
N SER A 70 -10.28 -9.54 -1.29
CA SER A 70 -10.48 -8.70 -0.11
C SER A 70 -9.17 -8.14 0.43
N GLU A 71 -8.12 -8.95 0.49
CA GLU A 71 -6.79 -8.54 0.94
C GLU A 71 -6.16 -7.53 -0.04
N LEU A 72 -6.26 -7.79 -1.34
CA LEU A 72 -5.81 -6.85 -2.38
C LEU A 72 -6.58 -5.53 -2.32
N SER A 73 -7.89 -5.58 -2.07
CA SER A 73 -8.71 -4.38 -1.89
C SER A 73 -8.29 -3.58 -0.67
N MET A 74 -8.00 -4.24 0.45
CA MET A 74 -7.50 -3.60 1.67
C MET A 74 -6.15 -2.91 1.41
N LEU A 75 -5.20 -3.59 0.78
CA LEU A 75 -3.90 -3.01 0.43
C LEU A 75 -4.04 -1.80 -0.50
N SER A 76 -4.88 -1.90 -1.54
CA SER A 76 -5.19 -0.77 -2.43
C SER A 76 -5.77 0.43 -1.68
N GLN A 77 -6.64 0.21 -0.71
CA GLN A 77 -7.21 1.28 0.11
C GLN A 77 -6.16 1.92 1.02
N LEU A 78 -5.28 1.12 1.63
CA LEU A 78 -4.19 1.62 2.48
C LEU A 78 -3.21 2.46 1.66
N VAL A 79 -2.80 1.97 0.48
CA VAL A 79 -1.94 2.71 -0.45
C VAL A 79 -2.62 3.99 -0.93
N GLY A 80 -3.92 3.94 -1.23
CA GLY A 80 -4.69 5.10 -1.69
C GLY A 80 -4.81 6.25 -0.70
N ARG A 81 -4.48 6.02 0.57
CA ARG A 81 -4.45 7.06 1.62
C ARG A 81 -3.09 7.79 1.71
N ILE A 82 -2.09 7.31 0.99
CA ILE A 82 -0.73 7.86 1.01
C ILE A 82 -0.55 8.80 -0.18
N ASP A 83 -0.04 10.01 0.08
CA ASP A 83 0.44 10.88 -0.99
C ASP A 83 1.78 10.34 -1.52
N LEU A 84 1.70 9.49 -2.55
CA LEU A 84 2.87 8.85 -3.13
C LEU A 84 3.87 9.84 -3.73
N SER A 85 3.43 11.04 -4.09
CA SER A 85 4.33 12.08 -4.63
C SER A 85 5.31 12.61 -3.58
N LYS A 86 4.99 12.43 -2.30
CA LYS A 86 5.78 12.89 -1.14
C LYS A 86 6.31 11.75 -0.28
N ILE A 87 6.14 10.51 -0.70
CA ILE A 87 6.47 9.33 0.11
C ILE A 87 7.95 9.25 0.52
N ASN A 88 8.85 9.83 -0.28
CA ASN A 88 10.30 9.90 -0.01
C ASN A 88 10.70 11.09 0.88
N ASP A 89 9.78 12.03 1.14
CA ASP A 89 10.02 13.26 1.91
C ASP A 89 9.24 13.30 3.22
N LEU A 90 8.64 12.17 3.63
CA LEU A 90 7.87 12.10 4.87
C LEU A 90 8.77 12.35 6.08
N GLU A 91 8.22 13.05 7.08
CA GLU A 91 8.87 13.21 8.37
C GLU A 91 8.93 11.87 9.10
N VAL A 92 10.13 11.47 9.53
CA VAL A 92 10.34 10.24 10.30
C VAL A 92 10.44 10.58 11.79
N PRO A 93 9.67 9.89 12.66
CA PRO A 93 9.65 10.17 14.10
C PRO A 93 10.99 9.89 14.79
N SER A 94 11.76 8.94 14.26
CA SER A 94 13.08 8.57 14.79
C SER A 94 13.95 7.92 13.71
N LYS A 95 15.26 7.90 13.94
CA LYS A 95 16.27 7.31 13.04
C LYS A 95 17.23 6.41 13.79
N ARG A 96 16.70 5.58 14.71
CA ARG A 96 17.50 4.65 15.54
C ARG A 96 18.17 3.58 14.70
N TYR A 97 17.63 3.27 13.50
CA TYR A 97 18.26 2.35 12.55
C TYR A 97 19.70 2.74 12.18
N ARG A 98 20.06 4.04 12.31
CA ARG A 98 21.43 4.51 12.03
C ARG A 98 22.45 4.06 13.07
N PHE A 99 22.00 3.64 14.24
CA PHE A 99 22.81 3.26 15.41
C PHE A 99 22.45 1.86 15.89
N ASP A 100 21.93 1.01 15.03
CA ASP A 100 21.47 -0.35 15.34
C ASP A 100 20.40 -0.44 16.46
N GLY A 101 19.75 0.67 16.78
CA GLY A 101 18.67 0.73 17.77
C GLY A 101 17.31 0.28 17.23
N ALA A 102 17.19 0.04 15.94
CA ALA A 102 15.99 -0.48 15.26
C ALA A 102 16.39 -1.09 13.92
N MET A 103 15.50 -1.93 13.34
CA MET A 103 15.65 -2.36 11.95
C MET A 103 15.32 -1.20 11.02
N LEU A 104 16.12 -1.00 9.98
CA LEU A 104 15.76 -0.10 8.89
C LEU A 104 14.63 -0.68 8.08
N ALA A 105 13.60 0.10 7.79
CA ALA A 105 12.48 -0.28 6.95
C ALA A 105 12.32 0.64 5.74
N VAL A 106 11.89 0.08 4.61
CA VAL A 106 11.55 0.80 3.37
C VAL A 106 10.31 0.16 2.76
N ILE A 107 9.40 0.99 2.26
CA ILE A 107 8.24 0.56 1.46
C ILE A 107 8.40 1.07 0.03
N GLU A 108 8.20 0.19 -0.95
CA GLU A 108 8.11 0.51 -2.35
C GLU A 108 6.71 0.20 -2.86
N VAL A 109 6.08 1.14 -3.54
CA VAL A 109 4.74 0.99 -4.13
C VAL A 109 4.85 1.13 -5.64
N GLN A 110 4.34 0.15 -6.37
CA GLN A 110 4.27 0.17 -7.82
C GLN A 110 2.85 0.49 -8.30
N ILE A 111 2.72 1.60 -9.03
CA ILE A 111 1.49 2.01 -9.70
C ILE A 111 1.75 2.02 -11.22
N GLY A 112 1.13 1.08 -11.92
CA GLY A 112 1.48 0.83 -13.32
C GLY A 112 2.96 0.49 -13.48
N GLN A 113 3.70 1.31 -14.23
CA GLN A 113 5.14 1.13 -14.43
C GLN A 113 6.00 2.01 -13.49
N LYS A 114 5.38 2.87 -12.69
CA LYS A 114 6.08 3.78 -11.80
C LYS A 114 6.23 3.20 -10.41
N VAL A 115 7.45 3.27 -9.86
CA VAL A 115 7.78 2.85 -8.50
C VAL A 115 8.00 4.09 -7.62
N TYR A 116 7.35 4.10 -6.48
CA TYR A 116 7.49 5.11 -5.43
C TYR A 116 8.16 4.48 -4.22
N VAL A 117 9.24 5.07 -3.76
CA VAL A 117 10.05 4.54 -2.64
C VAL A 117 9.92 5.46 -1.45
N SER A 118 9.62 4.91 -0.29
CA SER A 118 9.51 5.68 0.94
C SER A 118 10.87 6.19 1.41
N VAL A 119 10.83 7.25 2.23
CA VAL A 119 11.95 7.57 3.11
C VAL A 119 12.27 6.34 3.97
N PRO A 120 13.56 6.04 4.27
CA PRO A 120 13.90 5.01 5.25
C PRO A 120 13.44 5.39 6.66
N PHE A 121 12.91 4.43 7.42
CA PHE A 121 12.39 4.66 8.77
C PHE A 121 12.69 3.49 9.72
N ASP A 122 12.52 3.73 11.01
CA ASP A 122 12.58 2.67 12.03
C ASP A 122 11.37 1.75 11.87
N HIS A 123 11.60 0.44 11.70
CA HIS A 123 10.55 -0.56 11.51
C HIS A 123 9.42 -0.49 12.54
N ASP A 124 9.77 -0.24 13.80
CA ASP A 124 8.84 -0.16 14.92
C ASP A 124 8.25 1.26 15.14
N ASN A 125 8.67 2.25 14.35
CA ASN A 125 8.22 3.64 14.47
C ASN A 125 8.10 4.33 13.09
N PRO A 126 7.18 3.84 12.23
CA PRO A 126 6.98 4.39 10.89
C PRO A 126 6.41 5.80 10.91
N PRO A 127 6.63 6.59 9.85
CA PRO A 127 5.90 7.84 9.63
C PRO A 127 4.38 7.62 9.75
N SER A 128 3.68 8.58 10.33
CA SER A 128 2.23 8.47 10.62
C SER A 128 1.40 8.10 9.39
N GLN A 129 1.76 8.63 8.22
CA GLN A 129 1.08 8.34 6.95
C GLN A 129 1.32 6.92 6.45
N LEU A 130 2.46 6.30 6.78
CA LEU A 130 2.81 4.93 6.41
C LEU A 130 2.37 3.91 7.46
N LYS A 131 2.09 4.35 8.69
CA LYS A 131 1.83 3.45 9.82
C LYS A 131 0.73 2.42 9.55
N PRO A 132 -0.46 2.78 9.03
CA PRO A 132 -1.50 1.79 8.78
C PRO A 132 -1.07 0.70 7.78
N LEU A 133 -0.30 1.08 6.74
CA LEU A 133 0.21 0.13 5.75
C LEU A 133 1.34 -0.73 6.35
N ALA A 134 2.29 -0.12 7.06
CA ALA A 134 3.42 -0.83 7.69
C ALA A 134 2.94 -1.84 8.75
N ASP A 135 1.98 -1.44 9.59
CA ASP A 135 1.37 -2.32 10.60
C ASP A 135 0.65 -3.51 9.94
N HIS A 136 -0.11 -3.24 8.86
CA HIS A 136 -0.81 -4.30 8.12
C HIS A 136 0.19 -5.30 7.51
N LEU A 137 1.23 -4.82 6.84
CA LEU A 137 2.27 -5.67 6.24
C LEU A 137 3.03 -6.48 7.30
N SER A 138 3.34 -5.87 8.44
CA SER A 138 3.99 -6.54 9.56
C SER A 138 3.10 -7.63 10.19
N SER A 139 1.77 -7.49 10.11
CA SER A 139 0.81 -8.48 10.63
C SER A 139 0.54 -9.64 9.67
N MET A 140 0.96 -9.54 8.41
CA MET A 140 0.81 -10.60 7.39
C MET A 140 1.80 -11.76 7.66
N HIS A 141 1.82 -12.26 8.89
CA HIS A 141 2.55 -13.47 9.26
C HIS A 141 1.61 -14.66 9.09
N LEU A 142 1.90 -15.51 8.13
CA LEU A 142 1.27 -16.82 7.97
C LEU A 142 2.25 -17.90 8.35
#